data_dd333817cfd7e1b359e02fab4d92e63b
#
_entry.id   dd333817cfd7e1b359e02fab4d92e63b
#
_cell.length_a   1.000
_cell.length_b   1.000
_cell.length_c   1.000
_cell.angle_alpha   90.00
_cell.angle_beta   90.00
_cell.angle_gamma   90.00
#
_symmetry.space_group_name_H-M   'P 1'
#
loop_
_entity.id
_entity.type
_entity.pdbx_description
1 polymer ?
#
loop_
_entity_poly.entity_id
_entity_poly.type
_entity_poly.pdbx_seq_one_letter_code
_entity_poly.pdbx_strand_id
1 'polypeptide(L)'
;MLKQIDAYLVKIYGLIKYLSLASQLYNILHLIVMKITFMLRILISVILFSNILFAQFGDVSVSFDDRLLRDGDRQQLLPLKGEIERFFQNTEWDEDYNDLGIPLQIQIIFEGTSSKGSEQVYLSQALFSNVTDQRYFDKSFQFTYNESGTLYYDAVLFDPLSSFLAFYANLIIAGEADTYEPKGGNKFYEIARAIALRGAASDFSRGWTKRIQTENILSTNHGLRKVRLATYFGEELFEYGELESATKQFHKMIVGLDEVHNQMPRDHNTMIFMDGHAERLSEILSILRQDSILKDLIELDPDNRETYERGLSTSSE
;
A
#
# COMPACT_ATOMS: atom_id res chain seq x y z
N MET A 1 7.39 -86.58 37.35
CA MET A 1 8.49 -85.64 37.10
C MET A 1 8.35 -85.02 35.65
N LEU A 2 8.24 -85.81 34.56
CA LEU A 2 8.13 -85.32 33.17
C LEU A 2 6.93 -84.39 32.95
N LYS A 3 5.72 -84.73 33.43
CA LYS A 3 4.50 -83.85 33.27
C LYS A 3 4.57 -82.46 33.91
N GLN A 4 5.41 -82.31 34.99
CA GLN A 4 5.64 -81.00 35.61
C GLN A 4 6.63 -80.15 34.80
N ILE A 5 7.58 -80.76 34.11
CA ILE A 5 8.54 -80.07 33.25
C ILE A 5 7.82 -79.50 32.01
N ASP A 6 6.93 -80.31 31.41
CA ASP A 6 6.13 -79.83 30.26
C ASP A 6 5.21 -78.66 30.60
N ALA A 7 4.57 -78.65 31.76
CA ALA A 7 3.74 -77.59 32.23
C ALA A 7 4.57 -76.30 32.47
N TYR A 8 5.81 -76.38 32.95
CA TYR A 8 6.71 -75.24 33.07
C TYR A 8 7.19 -74.69 31.71
N LEU A 9 7.50 -75.58 30.77
CA LEU A 9 7.90 -75.19 29.41
C LEU A 9 6.78 -74.46 28.67
N VAL A 10 5.53 -74.89 28.79
CA VAL A 10 4.35 -74.19 28.19
C VAL A 10 4.15 -72.82 28.80
N LYS A 11 4.33 -72.64 30.13
CA LYS A 11 4.31 -71.38 30.82
C LYS A 11 5.42 -70.40 30.35
N ILE A 12 6.64 -70.88 30.20
CA ILE A 12 7.77 -70.12 29.71
C ILE A 12 7.54 -69.69 28.26
N TYR A 13 7.10 -70.60 27.40
CA TYR A 13 6.79 -70.33 26.03
C TYR A 13 5.68 -69.25 25.90
N GLY A 14 4.61 -69.35 26.71
CA GLY A 14 3.57 -68.34 26.82
C GLY A 14 4.09 -66.96 27.23
N LEU A 15 5.01 -66.93 28.22
CA LEU A 15 5.65 -65.68 28.71
C LEU A 15 6.53 -65.01 27.63
N ILE A 16 7.32 -65.83 26.89
CA ILE A 16 8.15 -65.34 25.79
C ILE A 16 7.31 -64.76 24.68
N LYS A 17 6.21 -65.41 24.31
CA LYS A 17 5.29 -64.93 23.31
C LYS A 17 4.60 -63.67 23.73
N TYR A 18 4.23 -63.54 25.01
CA TYR A 18 3.64 -62.31 25.58
C TYR A 18 4.62 -61.13 25.56
N LEU A 19 5.89 -61.34 25.95
CA LEU A 19 6.95 -60.35 25.91
C LEU A 19 7.27 -59.90 24.46
N SER A 20 7.25 -60.83 23.50
CA SER A 20 7.43 -60.51 22.07
C SER A 20 6.30 -59.65 21.55
N LEU A 21 5.03 -59.94 21.88
CA LEU A 21 3.88 -59.16 21.50
C LEU A 21 3.91 -57.74 22.15
N ALA A 22 4.27 -57.66 23.43
CA ALA A 22 4.44 -56.41 24.15
C ALA A 22 5.52 -55.51 23.53
N SER A 23 6.65 -56.11 23.13
CA SER A 23 7.72 -55.38 22.41
C SER A 23 7.26 -54.86 21.05
N GLN A 24 6.48 -55.65 20.26
CA GLN A 24 5.95 -55.23 18.99
C GLN A 24 4.93 -54.07 19.18
N LEU A 25 4.03 -54.15 20.15
CA LEU A 25 3.08 -53.09 20.49
C LEU A 25 3.80 -51.83 20.93
N TYR A 26 4.85 -51.92 21.73
CA TYR A 26 5.65 -50.79 22.13
C TYR A 26 6.31 -50.09 20.92
N ASN A 27 6.89 -50.84 20.00
CA ASN A 27 7.53 -50.31 18.81
C ASN A 27 6.50 -49.60 17.88
N ILE A 28 5.30 -50.18 17.73
CA ILE A 28 4.21 -49.57 16.96
C ILE A 28 3.75 -48.26 17.61
N LEU A 29 3.55 -48.27 18.94
CA LEU A 29 3.14 -47.09 19.68
C LEU A 29 4.20 -45.96 19.58
N HIS A 30 5.48 -46.34 19.72
CA HIS A 30 6.60 -45.42 19.57
C HIS A 30 6.66 -44.78 18.17
N LEU A 31 6.43 -45.56 17.11
CA LEU A 31 6.35 -45.10 15.72
C LEU A 31 5.18 -44.14 15.50
N ILE A 32 4.02 -44.45 16.10
CA ILE A 32 2.83 -43.56 16.02
C ILE A 32 3.11 -42.21 16.72
N VAL A 33 3.67 -42.24 17.92
CA VAL A 33 4.04 -41.02 18.66
C VAL A 33 5.06 -40.19 17.90
N MET A 34 6.09 -40.82 17.33
CA MET A 34 7.07 -40.10 16.48
C MET A 34 6.42 -39.44 15.26
N LYS A 35 5.49 -40.12 14.57
CA LYS A 35 4.78 -39.55 13.42
C LYS A 35 3.89 -38.35 13.83
N ILE A 36 3.18 -38.48 14.95
CA ILE A 36 2.33 -37.40 15.47
C ILE A 36 3.18 -36.18 15.86
N THR A 37 4.28 -36.38 16.55
CA THR A 37 5.18 -35.28 16.94
C THR A 37 5.84 -34.64 15.73
N PHE A 38 6.17 -35.38 14.70
CA PHE A 38 6.71 -34.87 13.45
C PHE A 38 5.65 -34.03 12.69
N MET A 39 4.42 -34.53 12.54
CA MET A 39 3.31 -33.79 11.93
C MET A 39 2.98 -32.51 12.72
N LEU A 40 3.00 -32.57 14.04
CA LEU A 40 2.76 -31.40 14.89
C LEU A 40 3.86 -30.33 14.71
N ARG A 41 5.11 -30.74 14.57
CA ARG A 41 6.22 -29.82 14.27
C ARG A 41 6.08 -29.16 12.91
N ILE A 42 5.67 -29.91 11.88
CA ILE A 42 5.38 -29.35 10.56
C ILE A 42 4.22 -28.36 10.64
N LEU A 43 3.13 -28.70 11.32
CA LEU A 43 1.96 -27.82 11.49
C LEU A 43 2.34 -26.51 12.21
N ILE A 44 3.11 -26.60 13.30
CA ILE A 44 3.61 -25.42 14.01
C ILE A 44 4.55 -24.60 13.13
N SER A 45 5.40 -25.25 12.33
CA SER A 45 6.28 -24.56 11.40
C SER A 45 5.48 -23.82 10.32
N VAL A 46 4.44 -24.44 9.76
CA VAL A 46 3.55 -23.82 8.77
C VAL A 46 2.80 -22.63 9.38
N ILE A 47 2.30 -22.74 10.61
CA ILE A 47 1.63 -21.64 11.32
C ILE A 47 2.60 -20.49 11.62
N LEU A 48 3.86 -20.78 11.94
CA LEU A 48 4.89 -19.76 12.19
C LEU A 48 5.37 -19.07 10.90
N PHE A 49 5.33 -19.76 9.75
CA PHE A 49 5.64 -19.17 8.45
C PHE A 49 4.45 -18.45 7.78
N SER A 50 3.22 -18.63 8.27
CA SER A 50 2.02 -17.96 7.73
C SER A 50 1.77 -16.54 8.30
N ASN A 51 2.71 -15.94 9.04
CA ASN A 51 2.70 -14.51 9.26
C ASN A 51 3.13 -13.83 7.93
N ILE A 52 2.23 -13.81 6.96
CA ILE A 52 2.32 -12.90 5.82
C ILE A 52 2.17 -11.51 6.47
N LEU A 53 3.28 -10.79 6.55
CA LEU A 53 3.26 -9.38 6.92
C LEU A 53 2.52 -8.66 5.79
N PHE A 54 1.24 -8.41 5.98
CA PHE A 54 0.51 -7.49 5.16
C PHE A 54 1.06 -6.09 5.47
N ALA A 55 1.52 -5.40 4.46
CA ALA A 55 1.99 -4.03 4.56
C ALA A 55 1.10 -3.16 3.70
N GLN A 56 0.71 -1.98 4.19
CA GLN A 56 -0.05 -1.01 3.39
C GLN A 56 0.69 -0.64 2.10
N PHE A 57 2.03 -0.58 2.16
CA PHE A 57 2.87 -0.38 0.98
C PHE A 57 3.59 -1.68 0.64
N GLY A 58 3.27 -2.26 -0.52
CA GLY A 58 3.84 -3.52 -0.99
C GLY A 58 5.20 -3.34 -1.65
N ASP A 59 5.22 -2.96 -2.90
CA ASP A 59 6.45 -2.70 -3.68
C ASP A 59 6.84 -1.21 -3.54
N VAL A 60 7.92 -0.94 -2.80
CA VAL A 60 8.42 0.41 -2.59
C VAL A 60 9.78 0.56 -3.26
N SER A 61 9.90 1.51 -4.17
CA SER A 61 11.15 1.83 -4.85
C SER A 61 11.57 3.28 -4.62
N VAL A 62 12.85 3.47 -4.26
CA VAL A 62 13.41 4.80 -3.98
C VAL A 62 14.55 5.09 -4.95
N SER A 63 14.51 6.25 -5.59
CA SER A 63 15.57 6.75 -6.46
C SER A 63 16.05 8.13 -6.02
N PHE A 64 17.36 8.39 -6.18
CA PHE A 64 17.98 9.68 -5.89
C PHE A 64 18.55 10.30 -7.15
N ASP A 65 18.29 11.59 -7.34
CA ASP A 65 19.10 12.46 -8.20
C ASP A 65 20.00 13.30 -7.29
N ASP A 66 21.22 12.84 -7.12
CA ASP A 66 22.22 13.38 -6.20
C ASP A 66 23.38 14.12 -6.90
N ARG A 67 23.22 14.43 -8.19
CA ARG A 67 24.27 15.03 -9.04
C ARG A 67 24.81 16.36 -8.51
N LEU A 68 24.00 17.09 -7.76
CA LEU A 68 24.36 18.39 -7.14
C LEU A 68 25.02 18.24 -5.78
N LEU A 69 25.14 17.03 -5.23
CA LEU A 69 25.82 16.79 -3.96
C LEU A 69 27.30 16.50 -4.17
N ARG A 70 28.11 16.80 -3.15
CA ARG A 70 29.53 16.42 -3.09
C ARG A 70 29.66 14.92 -2.86
N ASP A 71 30.81 14.34 -3.24
CA ASP A 71 31.04 12.88 -3.12
C ASP A 71 30.88 12.38 -1.68
N GLY A 72 31.36 13.14 -0.67
CA GLY A 72 31.20 12.79 0.74
C GLY A 72 29.74 12.75 1.16
N ASP A 73 28.93 13.72 0.74
CA ASP A 73 27.50 13.79 1.03
C ASP A 73 26.76 12.62 0.39
N ARG A 74 27.11 12.24 -0.85
CA ARG A 74 26.53 11.07 -1.53
C ARG A 74 26.82 9.76 -0.80
N GLN A 75 28.08 9.58 -0.35
CA GLN A 75 28.47 8.39 0.41
C GLN A 75 27.69 8.26 1.72
N GLN A 76 27.50 9.38 2.44
CA GLN A 76 26.70 9.40 3.66
C GLN A 76 25.23 9.02 3.44
N LEU A 77 24.65 9.31 2.27
CA LEU A 77 23.25 9.03 1.94
C LEU A 77 23.01 7.63 1.36
N LEU A 78 24.05 6.82 1.11
CA LEU A 78 23.89 5.49 0.51
C LEU A 78 22.90 4.57 1.25
N PRO A 79 22.89 4.51 2.60
CA PRO A 79 21.95 3.65 3.33
C PRO A 79 20.51 4.15 3.27
N LEU A 80 20.31 5.47 3.08
CA LEU A 80 19.01 6.13 3.21
C LEU A 80 17.95 5.57 2.25
N LYS A 81 18.32 5.14 1.04
CA LYS A 81 17.34 4.53 0.10
C LYS A 81 16.65 3.33 0.73
N GLY A 82 17.42 2.37 1.19
CA GLY A 82 16.88 1.16 1.81
C GLY A 82 16.22 1.44 3.17
N GLU A 83 16.58 2.51 3.86
CA GLU A 83 15.89 2.92 5.08
C GLU A 83 14.50 3.48 4.78
N ILE A 84 14.36 4.30 3.72
CA ILE A 84 13.06 4.81 3.28
C ILE A 84 12.16 3.67 2.79
N GLU A 85 12.68 2.71 2.01
CA GLU A 85 11.93 1.54 1.58
C GLU A 85 11.38 0.77 2.78
N ARG A 86 12.25 0.44 3.74
CA ARG A 86 11.85 -0.25 4.98
C ARG A 86 10.91 0.58 5.85
N PHE A 87 11.05 1.90 5.86
CA PHE A 87 10.16 2.80 6.59
C PHE A 87 8.71 2.64 6.13
N PHE A 88 8.46 2.66 4.82
CA PHE A 88 7.11 2.46 4.28
C PHE A 88 6.60 1.04 4.49
N GLN A 89 7.43 0.04 4.27
CA GLN A 89 7.06 -1.38 4.33
C GLN A 89 6.85 -1.89 5.77
N ASN A 90 7.60 -1.35 6.75
CA ASN A 90 7.57 -1.86 8.13
C ASN A 90 6.76 -0.99 9.08
N THR A 91 6.33 0.22 8.67
CA THR A 91 5.46 1.06 9.48
C THR A 91 4.03 0.55 9.35
N GLU A 92 3.40 0.24 10.47
CA GLU A 92 1.96 -0.01 10.54
C GLU A 92 1.22 1.33 10.50
N TRP A 93 0.64 1.64 9.35
CA TRP A 93 -0.05 2.92 9.14
C TRP A 93 -1.47 2.88 9.68
N ASP A 94 -2.13 1.72 9.56
CA ASP A 94 -3.48 1.50 10.05
C ASP A 94 -3.82 0.00 10.13
N GLU A 95 -4.53 -0.42 11.18
CA GLU A 95 -4.94 -1.81 11.38
C GLU A 95 -6.05 -2.25 10.41
N ASP A 96 -6.98 -1.33 10.05
CA ASP A 96 -8.13 -1.64 9.20
C ASP A 96 -7.77 -1.74 7.71
N TYR A 97 -6.63 -1.16 7.29
CA TYR A 97 -6.17 -1.08 5.91
C TYR A 97 -4.78 -1.74 5.71
N ASN A 98 -4.47 -2.78 6.46
CA ASN A 98 -3.14 -3.38 6.48
C ASN A 98 -2.80 -4.23 5.24
N ASP A 99 -3.76 -4.54 4.39
CA ASP A 99 -3.66 -5.43 3.22
C ASP A 99 -3.74 -4.71 1.85
N LEU A 100 -3.64 -3.38 1.83
CA LEU A 100 -3.77 -2.59 0.59
C LEU A 100 -2.69 -2.92 -0.45
N GLY A 101 -1.46 -3.22 -0.02
CA GLY A 101 -0.38 -3.57 -0.93
C GLY A 101 -0.02 -2.48 -1.94
N ILE A 102 -0.17 -1.21 -1.58
CA ILE A 102 -0.01 -0.06 -2.47
C ILE A 102 1.42 -0.03 -3.04
N PRO A 103 1.63 -0.04 -4.36
CA PRO A 103 2.94 0.19 -4.94
C PRO A 103 3.35 1.65 -4.74
N LEU A 104 4.62 1.91 -4.44
CA LEU A 104 5.09 3.26 -4.18
C LEU A 104 6.45 3.53 -4.86
N GLN A 105 6.47 4.54 -5.71
CA GLN A 105 7.70 5.07 -6.29
C GLN A 105 8.01 6.43 -5.67
N ILE A 106 9.25 6.58 -5.17
CA ILE A 106 9.74 7.80 -4.58
C ILE A 106 11.00 8.24 -5.33
N GLN A 107 11.00 9.49 -5.78
CA GLN A 107 12.20 10.11 -6.31
C GLN A 107 12.55 11.33 -5.46
N ILE A 108 13.77 11.34 -4.91
CA ILE A 108 14.31 12.51 -4.20
C ILE A 108 15.38 13.17 -5.08
N ILE A 109 15.20 14.45 -5.34
CA ILE A 109 16.10 15.27 -6.15
C ILE A 109 16.80 16.24 -5.21
N PHE A 110 18.10 16.05 -4.99
CA PHE A 110 18.89 16.91 -4.11
C PHE A 110 19.27 18.19 -4.81
N GLU A 111 19.02 19.34 -4.15
CA GLU A 111 19.38 20.67 -4.64
C GLU A 111 20.74 21.12 -4.06
N GLY A 112 21.21 20.51 -2.98
CA GLY A 112 22.46 20.83 -2.28
C GLY A 112 22.33 20.66 -0.78
N THR A 113 23.28 21.24 -0.06
CA THR A 113 23.33 21.22 1.41
C THR A 113 23.45 22.63 1.97
N SER A 114 22.97 22.82 3.20
CA SER A 114 23.18 24.01 4.02
C SER A 114 23.58 23.58 5.43
N SER A 115 23.91 24.54 6.29
CA SER A 115 24.28 24.26 7.69
C SER A 115 23.29 24.91 8.63
N LYS A 116 22.92 24.19 9.69
CA LYS A 116 22.12 24.69 10.81
C LYS A 116 22.85 24.37 12.10
N GLY A 117 23.59 25.36 12.64
CA GLY A 117 24.55 25.11 13.71
C GLY A 117 25.67 24.18 13.26
N SER A 118 25.82 23.04 13.96
CA SER A 118 26.78 21.97 13.62
C SER A 118 26.19 20.91 12.68
N GLU A 119 24.89 20.97 12.37
CA GLU A 119 24.21 19.95 11.58
C GLU A 119 24.20 20.32 10.10
N GLN A 120 24.40 19.33 9.24
CA GLN A 120 24.23 19.44 7.81
C GLN A 120 22.76 19.20 7.46
N VAL A 121 22.18 20.12 6.68
CA VAL A 121 20.80 20.06 6.21
C VAL A 121 20.81 19.83 4.71
N TYR A 122 20.18 18.76 4.27
CA TYR A 122 19.93 18.47 2.85
C TYR A 122 18.71 19.24 2.37
N LEU A 123 18.85 19.86 1.20
CA LEU A 123 17.78 20.58 0.50
C LEU A 123 17.38 19.77 -0.70
N SER A 124 16.08 19.48 -0.85
CA SER A 124 15.60 18.54 -1.84
C SER A 124 14.20 18.90 -2.35
N GLN A 125 13.85 18.28 -3.47
CA GLN A 125 12.48 18.09 -3.96
C GLN A 125 12.17 16.62 -3.89
N ALA A 126 10.88 16.25 -3.91
CA ALA A 126 10.48 14.85 -3.92
C ALA A 126 9.25 14.62 -4.81
N LEU A 127 9.20 13.47 -5.45
CA LEU A 127 8.06 12.97 -6.19
C LEU A 127 7.62 11.65 -5.55
N PHE A 128 6.34 11.53 -5.27
CA PHE A 128 5.69 10.30 -4.80
C PHE A 128 4.64 9.88 -5.82
N SER A 129 4.55 8.60 -6.14
CA SER A 129 3.54 8.05 -7.03
C SER A 129 3.15 6.64 -6.57
N ASN A 130 1.82 6.36 -6.52
CA ASN A 130 1.32 4.99 -6.37
C ASN A 130 1.34 4.20 -7.69
N VAL A 131 2.02 4.73 -8.71
CA VAL A 131 2.15 4.18 -10.07
C VAL A 131 0.87 4.29 -10.91
N THR A 132 -0.31 4.28 -10.30
CA THR A 132 -1.60 4.25 -10.98
C THR A 132 -2.17 5.66 -11.20
N ASP A 133 -2.65 6.29 -10.16
CA ASP A 133 -3.55 7.43 -10.24
C ASP A 133 -3.32 8.53 -9.19
N GLN A 134 -2.25 8.40 -8.40
CA GLN A 134 -1.83 9.39 -7.43
C GLN A 134 -0.38 9.80 -7.67
N ARG A 135 -0.15 11.11 -7.82
CA ARG A 135 1.20 11.65 -8.01
C ARG A 135 1.34 13.00 -7.30
N TYR A 136 2.32 13.10 -6.42
CA TYR A 136 2.57 14.30 -5.61
C TYR A 136 3.99 14.78 -5.81
N PHE A 137 4.15 16.00 -6.31
CA PHE A 137 5.45 16.65 -6.46
C PHE A 137 5.63 17.75 -5.42
N ASP A 138 6.59 17.55 -4.52
CA ASP A 138 6.99 18.52 -3.50
C ASP A 138 8.28 19.24 -3.90
N LYS A 139 8.18 20.57 -4.04
CA LYS A 139 9.30 21.42 -4.49
C LYS A 139 10.23 21.89 -3.37
N SER A 140 9.90 21.56 -2.12
CA SER A 140 10.56 22.21 -0.97
C SER A 140 10.64 21.27 0.21
N PHE A 141 11.67 20.45 0.24
CA PHE A 141 11.94 19.52 1.32
C PHE A 141 13.32 19.80 1.92
N GLN A 142 13.44 19.75 3.26
CA GLN A 142 14.71 19.88 3.96
C GLN A 142 14.74 18.96 5.17
N PHE A 143 15.90 18.33 5.41
CA PHE A 143 16.07 17.39 6.51
C PHE A 143 17.55 17.28 6.91
N THR A 144 17.79 16.80 8.13
CA THR A 144 19.08 16.29 8.57
C THR A 144 19.08 14.79 8.46
N TYR A 145 20.25 14.19 8.21
CA TYR A 145 20.40 12.73 8.18
C TYR A 145 21.57 12.30 9.03
N ASN A 146 21.35 11.29 9.85
CA ASN A 146 22.37 10.64 10.66
C ASN A 146 22.35 9.15 10.38
N GLU A 147 23.40 8.63 9.76
CA GLU A 147 23.57 7.22 9.40
C GLU A 147 23.45 6.24 10.60
N SER A 148 23.74 6.72 11.82
CA SER A 148 23.61 5.92 13.04
C SER A 148 22.19 5.90 13.62
N GLY A 149 21.27 6.69 13.07
CA GLY A 149 19.88 6.78 13.49
C GLY A 149 19.01 5.68 12.88
N THR A 150 17.87 5.40 13.50
CA THR A 150 16.84 4.56 12.91
C THR A 150 15.72 5.44 12.40
N LEU A 151 15.36 5.29 11.12
CA LEU A 151 14.22 5.99 10.53
C LEU A 151 12.92 5.32 10.98
N TYR A 152 12.14 6.01 11.81
CA TYR A 152 10.82 5.56 12.26
C TYR A 152 9.86 6.76 12.37
N TYR A 153 8.56 6.49 12.28
CA TYR A 153 7.53 7.51 12.47
C TYR A 153 7.06 7.53 13.93
N ASP A 154 7.07 8.73 14.52
CA ASP A 154 6.47 9.00 15.83
C ASP A 154 5.31 9.98 15.66
N ALA A 155 4.13 9.59 16.11
CA ALA A 155 2.92 10.43 15.97
C ALA A 155 2.96 11.71 16.82
N VAL A 156 3.85 11.80 17.83
CA VAL A 156 3.96 12.92 18.76
C VAL A 156 5.19 13.78 18.45
N LEU A 157 6.34 13.14 18.26
CA LEU A 157 7.60 13.85 18.02
C LEU A 157 7.76 14.15 16.53
N PHE A 158 8.08 15.41 16.23
CA PHE A 158 8.37 15.83 14.87
C PHE A 158 9.84 15.58 14.55
N ASP A 159 10.10 14.74 13.57
CA ASP A 159 11.37 14.60 12.88
C ASP A 159 11.21 15.04 11.42
N PRO A 160 12.13 15.85 10.85
CA PRO A 160 11.94 16.43 9.52
C PRO A 160 11.79 15.41 8.41
N LEU A 161 12.53 14.29 8.44
CA LEU A 161 12.53 13.28 7.41
C LEU A 161 11.33 12.34 7.57
N SER A 162 11.20 11.68 8.73
CA SER A 162 10.14 10.71 8.96
C SER A 162 8.74 11.34 8.90
N SER A 163 8.57 12.55 9.43
CA SER A 163 7.31 13.30 9.33
C SER A 163 6.97 13.68 7.89
N PHE A 164 7.98 14.01 7.06
CA PHE A 164 7.77 14.28 5.64
C PHE A 164 7.29 13.04 4.89
N LEU A 165 7.95 11.91 5.10
CA LEU A 165 7.56 10.64 4.49
C LEU A 165 6.16 10.20 4.97
N ALA A 166 5.88 10.32 6.27
CA ALA A 166 4.58 9.99 6.85
C ALA A 166 3.44 10.88 6.33
N PHE A 167 3.70 12.16 6.04
CA PHE A 167 2.73 13.03 5.42
C PHE A 167 2.25 12.48 4.07
N TYR A 168 3.17 12.10 3.18
CA TYR A 168 2.83 11.55 1.88
C TYR A 168 2.28 10.13 1.95
N ALA A 169 2.74 9.30 2.89
CA ALA A 169 2.12 8.01 3.18
C ALA A 169 0.62 8.17 3.47
N ASN A 170 0.27 9.08 4.38
CA ASN A 170 -1.13 9.30 4.74
C ASN A 170 -1.96 9.91 3.59
N LEU A 171 -1.39 10.77 2.73
CA LEU A 171 -2.11 11.27 1.55
C LEU A 171 -2.43 10.14 0.55
N ILE A 172 -1.46 9.24 0.32
CA ILE A 172 -1.64 8.12 -0.61
C ILE A 172 -2.66 7.13 -0.05
N ILE A 173 -2.53 6.75 1.22
CA ILE A 173 -3.50 5.86 1.88
C ILE A 173 -4.89 6.50 1.91
N ALA A 174 -5.00 7.83 2.13
CA ALA A 174 -6.29 8.52 2.09
C ALA A 174 -6.98 8.39 0.74
N GLY A 175 -6.23 8.56 -0.36
CA GLY A 175 -6.75 8.38 -1.70
C GLY A 175 -7.17 6.95 -1.99
N GLU A 176 -6.42 5.98 -1.50
CA GLU A 176 -6.75 4.56 -1.60
C GLU A 176 -7.98 4.19 -0.78
N ALA A 177 -8.06 4.62 0.48
CA ALA A 177 -9.22 4.38 1.34
C ALA A 177 -10.52 5.00 0.77
N ASP A 178 -10.42 6.09 0.01
CA ASP A 178 -11.56 6.69 -0.70
C ASP A 178 -12.08 5.81 -1.86
N THR A 179 -11.38 4.76 -2.28
CA THR A 179 -11.86 3.79 -3.29
C THR A 179 -12.72 2.69 -2.68
N TYR A 180 -12.61 2.44 -1.37
CA TYR A 180 -13.33 1.37 -0.67
C TYR A 180 -14.65 1.83 -0.07
N GLU A 181 -14.68 3.04 0.50
CA GLU A 181 -15.89 3.57 1.13
C GLU A 181 -16.01 5.10 1.01
N PRO A 182 -17.24 5.63 1.09
CA PRO A 182 -17.46 7.07 1.02
C PRO A 182 -16.73 7.81 2.14
N LYS A 183 -15.75 8.65 1.78
CA LYS A 183 -14.91 9.41 2.72
C LYS A 183 -13.99 8.54 3.59
N GLY A 184 -13.61 7.35 3.14
CA GLY A 184 -12.68 6.45 3.82
C GLY A 184 -11.35 7.10 4.16
N GLY A 185 -10.88 8.03 3.31
CA GLY A 185 -9.65 8.78 3.52
C GLY A 185 -9.65 9.81 4.65
N ASN A 186 -10.79 10.14 5.28
CA ASN A 186 -10.88 11.24 6.27
C ASN A 186 -9.84 11.14 7.38
N LYS A 187 -9.71 9.99 8.01
CA LYS A 187 -8.75 9.72 9.09
C LYS A 187 -7.32 10.06 8.68
N PHE A 188 -6.94 9.67 7.48
CA PHE A 188 -5.58 9.85 6.97
C PHE A 188 -5.32 11.31 6.58
N TYR A 189 -6.31 12.02 6.00
CA TYR A 189 -6.20 13.47 5.77
C TYR A 189 -6.02 14.22 7.10
N GLU A 190 -6.75 13.86 8.15
CA GLU A 190 -6.58 14.48 9.48
C GLU A 190 -5.17 14.25 10.05
N ILE A 191 -4.63 13.03 9.92
CA ILE A 191 -3.26 12.71 10.34
C ILE A 191 -2.24 13.53 9.51
N ALA A 192 -2.39 13.56 8.19
CA ALA A 192 -1.52 14.34 7.31
C ALA A 192 -1.55 15.83 7.67
N ARG A 193 -2.74 16.38 7.93
CA ARG A 193 -2.90 17.77 8.38
C ARG A 193 -2.20 18.03 9.71
N ALA A 194 -2.34 17.14 10.69
CA ALA A 194 -1.67 17.26 11.99
C ALA A 194 -0.16 17.24 11.85
N ILE A 195 0.40 16.38 11.01
CA ILE A 195 1.83 16.34 10.67
C ILE A 195 2.25 17.67 10.04
N ALA A 196 1.50 18.16 9.06
CA ALA A 196 1.85 19.38 8.34
C ALA A 196 1.82 20.63 9.24
N LEU A 197 0.88 20.71 10.18
CA LEU A 197 0.82 21.80 11.16
C LEU A 197 2.03 21.77 12.10
N ARG A 198 2.46 20.59 12.58
CA ARG A 198 3.67 20.46 13.39
C ARG A 198 4.92 20.86 12.60
N GLY A 199 5.01 20.41 11.35
CA GLY A 199 6.11 20.78 10.46
C GLY A 199 6.19 22.28 10.22
N ALA A 200 5.05 22.97 10.01
CA ALA A 200 4.99 24.40 9.84
C ALA A 200 5.43 25.19 11.08
N ALA A 201 5.21 24.62 12.27
CA ALA A 201 5.65 25.22 13.55
C ALA A 201 7.08 24.84 13.94
N SER A 202 7.73 23.94 13.20
CA SER A 202 9.08 23.45 13.50
C SER A 202 10.17 24.36 12.94
N ASP A 203 11.39 24.12 13.39
CA ASP A 203 12.58 24.72 12.83
C ASP A 203 12.88 24.33 11.37
N PHE A 204 12.22 23.30 10.85
CA PHE A 204 12.30 22.80 9.47
C PHE A 204 11.01 23.13 8.70
N SER A 205 10.53 24.38 8.80
CA SER A 205 9.22 24.80 8.28
C SER A 205 9.12 24.91 6.75
N ARG A 206 10.24 24.78 6.02
CA ARG A 206 10.28 24.89 4.55
C ARG A 206 9.29 23.90 3.90
N GLY A 207 8.37 24.43 3.08
CA GLY A 207 7.40 23.67 2.30
C GLY A 207 6.12 23.27 3.05
N TRP A 208 6.09 23.31 4.38
CA TRP A 208 4.94 22.80 5.14
C TRP A 208 3.65 23.59 4.94
N THR A 209 3.71 24.90 4.73
CA THR A 209 2.53 25.70 4.37
C THR A 209 1.89 25.20 3.08
N LYS A 210 2.71 24.79 2.08
CA LYS A 210 2.19 24.24 0.83
C LYS A 210 1.59 22.85 1.04
N ARG A 211 2.17 22.03 1.91
CA ARG A 211 1.63 20.69 2.26
C ARG A 211 0.27 20.81 2.95
N ILE A 212 0.07 21.78 3.85
CA ILE A 212 -1.25 22.09 4.44
C ILE A 212 -2.26 22.42 3.33
N GLN A 213 -1.87 23.21 2.33
CA GLN A 213 -2.74 23.53 1.21
C GLN A 213 -3.05 22.29 0.35
N THR A 214 -2.06 21.44 0.10
CA THR A 214 -2.24 20.19 -0.66
C THR A 214 -3.22 19.25 0.04
N GLU A 215 -3.04 19.02 1.34
CA GLU A 215 -3.99 18.24 2.14
C GLU A 215 -5.40 18.83 2.06
N ASN A 216 -5.54 20.13 2.28
CA ASN A 216 -6.85 20.79 2.25
C ASN A 216 -7.54 20.65 0.88
N ILE A 217 -6.80 20.78 -0.23
CA ILE A 217 -7.36 20.58 -1.57
C ILE A 217 -7.89 19.14 -1.71
N LEU A 218 -7.10 18.13 -1.32
CA LEU A 218 -7.48 16.73 -1.45
C LEU A 218 -8.66 16.36 -0.55
N SER A 219 -8.63 16.76 0.72
CA SER A 219 -9.67 16.42 1.70
C SER A 219 -11.01 17.08 1.40
N THR A 220 -11.01 18.28 0.79
CA THR A 220 -12.22 19.05 0.43
C THR A 220 -12.70 18.84 -0.99
N ASN A 221 -11.93 18.18 -1.86
CA ASN A 221 -12.37 17.83 -3.21
C ASN A 221 -13.34 16.64 -3.18
N HIS A 222 -14.58 16.91 -2.78
CA HIS A 222 -15.61 15.87 -2.67
C HIS A 222 -15.95 15.23 -4.02
N GLY A 223 -15.82 15.97 -5.11
CA GLY A 223 -16.01 15.47 -6.47
C GLY A 223 -15.00 14.37 -6.80
N LEU A 224 -13.68 14.63 -6.65
CA LEU A 224 -12.64 13.62 -6.89
C LEU A 224 -12.82 12.37 -6.03
N ARG A 225 -13.15 12.56 -4.74
CA ARG A 225 -13.37 11.43 -3.81
C ARG A 225 -14.57 10.55 -4.24
N LYS A 226 -15.63 11.15 -4.82
CA LYS A 226 -16.73 10.41 -5.44
C LYS A 226 -16.29 9.69 -6.71
N VAL A 227 -15.48 10.37 -7.55
CA VAL A 227 -14.94 9.78 -8.78
C VAL A 227 -14.14 8.53 -8.46
N ARG A 228 -13.20 8.60 -7.50
CA ARG A 228 -12.41 7.45 -7.06
C ARG A 228 -13.28 6.25 -6.70
N LEU A 229 -14.17 6.43 -5.72
CA LEU A 229 -15.06 5.36 -5.28
C LEU A 229 -15.90 4.79 -6.42
N ALA A 230 -16.51 5.65 -7.23
CA ALA A 230 -17.41 5.22 -8.28
C ALA A 230 -16.69 4.51 -9.43
N THR A 231 -15.46 4.92 -9.77
CA THR A 231 -14.64 4.28 -10.79
C THR A 231 -14.24 2.88 -10.36
N TYR A 232 -13.56 2.74 -9.23
CA TYR A 232 -13.09 1.43 -8.74
C TYR A 232 -14.24 0.46 -8.49
N PHE A 233 -15.30 0.92 -7.84
CA PHE A 233 -16.48 0.07 -7.61
C PHE A 233 -17.22 -0.28 -8.91
N GLY A 234 -17.24 0.62 -9.88
CA GLY A 234 -17.80 0.36 -11.21
C GLY A 234 -17.00 -0.68 -11.98
N GLU A 235 -15.67 -0.60 -11.95
CA GLU A 235 -14.76 -1.58 -12.56
C GLU A 235 -14.90 -2.96 -11.91
N GLU A 236 -14.92 -3.03 -10.58
CA GLU A 236 -15.11 -4.27 -9.84
C GLU A 236 -16.45 -4.94 -10.17
N LEU A 237 -17.55 -4.19 -10.16
CA LEU A 237 -18.87 -4.70 -10.53
C LEU A 237 -18.91 -5.21 -11.98
N PHE A 238 -18.22 -4.52 -12.89
CA PHE A 238 -18.08 -4.97 -14.28
C PHE A 238 -17.37 -6.32 -14.37
N GLU A 239 -16.28 -6.52 -13.63
CA GLU A 239 -15.52 -7.77 -13.58
C GLU A 239 -16.35 -8.93 -13.00
N TYR A 240 -17.24 -8.67 -12.04
CA TYR A 240 -18.21 -9.63 -11.51
C TYR A 240 -19.41 -9.89 -12.44
N GLY A 241 -19.54 -9.17 -13.56
CA GLY A 241 -20.65 -9.29 -14.49
C GLY A 241 -21.94 -8.59 -14.08
N GLU A 242 -21.86 -7.73 -13.04
CA GLU A 242 -22.97 -6.92 -12.53
C GLU A 242 -23.15 -5.63 -13.36
N LEU A 243 -23.43 -5.79 -14.67
CA LEU A 243 -23.31 -4.73 -15.67
C LEU A 243 -24.22 -3.52 -15.41
N GLU A 244 -25.46 -3.76 -14.95
CA GLU A 244 -26.38 -2.67 -14.61
C GLU A 244 -25.90 -1.87 -13.40
N SER A 245 -25.36 -2.56 -12.39
CA SER A 245 -24.81 -1.94 -11.20
C SER A 245 -23.53 -1.16 -11.51
N ALA A 246 -22.66 -1.69 -12.36
CA ALA A 246 -21.47 -1.03 -12.87
C ALA A 246 -21.83 0.29 -13.58
N THR A 247 -22.80 0.23 -14.51
CA THR A 247 -23.29 1.43 -15.23
C THR A 247 -23.78 2.51 -14.26
N LYS A 248 -24.49 2.14 -13.19
CA LYS A 248 -24.94 3.09 -12.17
C LYS A 248 -23.78 3.77 -11.45
N GLN A 249 -22.66 3.06 -11.22
CA GLN A 249 -21.47 3.67 -10.63
C GLN A 249 -20.79 4.66 -11.61
N PHE A 250 -20.67 4.29 -12.88
CA PHE A 250 -20.09 5.22 -13.88
C PHE A 250 -20.93 6.49 -14.05
N HIS A 251 -22.24 6.44 -13.92
CA HIS A 251 -23.06 7.65 -13.82
C HIS A 251 -22.74 8.50 -12.58
N LYS A 252 -22.47 7.87 -11.41
CA LYS A 252 -22.04 8.62 -10.21
C LYS A 252 -20.65 9.23 -10.39
N MET A 253 -19.76 8.54 -11.11
CA MET A 253 -18.45 9.08 -11.48
C MET A 253 -18.61 10.38 -12.31
N ILE A 254 -19.49 10.40 -13.32
CA ILE A 254 -19.78 11.61 -14.10
C ILE A 254 -20.30 12.74 -13.20
N VAL A 255 -21.22 12.46 -12.27
CA VAL A 255 -21.69 13.45 -11.29
C VAL A 255 -20.53 14.00 -10.45
N GLY A 256 -19.59 13.16 -10.05
CA GLY A 256 -18.39 13.60 -9.34
C GLY A 256 -17.47 14.46 -10.19
N LEU A 257 -17.26 14.12 -11.45
CA LEU A 257 -16.46 14.93 -12.40
C LEU A 257 -17.10 16.30 -12.68
N ASP A 258 -18.42 16.34 -12.85
CA ASP A 258 -19.14 17.61 -13.02
C ASP A 258 -19.01 18.50 -11.77
N GLU A 259 -19.04 17.91 -10.56
CA GLU A 259 -18.79 18.63 -9.31
C GLU A 259 -17.37 19.22 -9.27
N VAL A 260 -16.34 18.44 -9.70
CA VAL A 260 -14.96 18.96 -9.82
C VAL A 260 -14.89 20.06 -10.84
N HIS A 261 -15.49 19.86 -12.02
CA HIS A 261 -15.46 20.85 -13.09
C HIS A 261 -16.05 22.20 -12.63
N ASN A 262 -17.12 22.18 -11.85
CA ASN A 262 -17.79 23.38 -11.35
C ASN A 262 -17.07 24.04 -10.17
N GLN A 263 -16.44 23.27 -9.27
CA GLN A 263 -15.85 23.80 -8.03
C GLN A 263 -14.34 24.02 -8.12
N MET A 264 -13.63 23.14 -8.81
CA MET A 264 -12.17 23.11 -8.94
C MET A 264 -11.77 22.82 -10.40
N PRO A 265 -12.13 23.68 -11.36
CA PRO A 265 -11.83 23.43 -12.77
C PRO A 265 -10.33 23.21 -12.98
N ARG A 266 -9.97 22.16 -13.70
CA ARG A 266 -8.59 21.72 -13.94
C ARG A 266 -7.83 21.32 -12.68
N ASP A 267 -8.51 20.71 -11.69
CA ASP A 267 -7.81 20.12 -10.55
C ASP A 267 -6.81 19.07 -11.02
N HIS A 268 -5.53 19.31 -10.71
CA HIS A 268 -4.44 18.47 -11.18
C HIS A 268 -4.53 17.03 -10.68
N ASN A 269 -5.04 16.81 -9.47
CA ASN A 269 -5.17 15.45 -8.90
C ASN A 269 -6.26 14.66 -9.65
N THR A 270 -7.36 15.33 -10.03
CA THR A 270 -8.41 14.71 -10.85
C THR A 270 -7.90 14.38 -12.25
N MET A 271 -7.11 15.26 -12.86
CA MET A 271 -6.50 15.00 -14.18
C MET A 271 -5.57 13.76 -14.12
N ILE A 272 -4.70 13.66 -13.11
CA ILE A 272 -3.83 12.47 -12.91
C ILE A 272 -4.66 11.22 -12.72
N PHE A 273 -5.73 11.28 -11.94
CA PHE A 273 -6.62 10.15 -11.72
C PHE A 273 -7.26 9.70 -13.05
N MET A 274 -7.84 10.61 -13.79
CA MET A 274 -8.49 10.30 -15.07
C MET A 274 -7.50 9.77 -16.10
N ASP A 275 -6.29 10.33 -16.17
CA ASP A 275 -5.22 9.85 -17.04
C ASP A 275 -4.87 8.36 -16.77
N GLY A 276 -4.84 7.97 -15.51
CA GLY A 276 -4.60 6.58 -15.09
C GLY A 276 -5.73 5.61 -15.47
N HIS A 277 -6.96 6.09 -15.59
CA HIS A 277 -8.15 5.24 -15.82
C HIS A 277 -8.76 5.36 -17.22
N ALA A 278 -8.36 6.35 -18.04
CA ALA A 278 -9.03 6.69 -19.30
C ALA A 278 -9.15 5.50 -20.28
N GLU A 279 -8.07 4.74 -20.48
CA GLU A 279 -8.08 3.58 -21.39
C GLU A 279 -9.05 2.48 -20.88
N ARG A 280 -8.99 2.17 -19.58
CA ARG A 280 -9.84 1.14 -18.98
C ARG A 280 -11.30 1.54 -18.98
N LEU A 281 -11.61 2.79 -18.66
CA LEU A 281 -12.97 3.35 -18.72
C LEU A 281 -13.52 3.31 -20.15
N SER A 282 -12.72 3.72 -21.13
CA SER A 282 -13.11 3.69 -22.54
C SER A 282 -13.46 2.28 -23.01
N GLU A 283 -12.66 1.28 -22.65
CA GLU A 283 -12.89 -0.12 -22.96
C GLU A 283 -14.21 -0.64 -22.34
N ILE A 284 -14.35 -0.45 -21.02
CA ILE A 284 -15.53 -0.93 -20.28
C ILE A 284 -16.81 -0.29 -20.80
N LEU A 285 -16.82 1.04 -20.96
CA LEU A 285 -18.00 1.80 -21.41
C LEU A 285 -18.39 1.46 -22.84
N SER A 286 -17.43 1.16 -23.72
CA SER A 286 -17.68 0.65 -25.06
C SER A 286 -18.38 -0.73 -25.04
N ILE A 287 -17.90 -1.67 -24.21
CA ILE A 287 -18.52 -2.98 -24.03
C ILE A 287 -19.94 -2.84 -23.47
N LEU A 288 -20.13 -1.95 -22.50
CA LEU A 288 -21.45 -1.65 -21.90
C LEU A 288 -22.37 -0.83 -22.83
N ARG A 289 -21.87 -0.37 -23.99
CA ARG A 289 -22.58 0.51 -24.94
C ARG A 289 -23.11 1.80 -24.27
N GLN A 290 -22.29 2.40 -23.40
CA GLN A 290 -22.62 3.62 -22.65
C GLN A 290 -22.12 4.88 -23.39
N ASP A 291 -22.57 5.09 -24.61
CA ASP A 291 -22.17 6.21 -25.48
C ASP A 291 -22.42 7.59 -24.84
N SER A 292 -23.47 7.70 -23.99
CA SER A 292 -23.74 8.96 -23.27
C SER A 292 -22.63 9.29 -22.28
N ILE A 293 -22.16 8.29 -21.51
CA ILE A 293 -21.08 8.47 -20.51
C ILE A 293 -19.76 8.81 -21.23
N LEU A 294 -19.46 8.14 -22.35
CA LEU A 294 -18.28 8.46 -23.16
C LEU A 294 -18.31 9.90 -23.69
N LYS A 295 -19.48 10.42 -24.11
CA LYS A 295 -19.64 11.81 -24.52
C LYS A 295 -19.44 12.79 -23.37
N ASP A 296 -19.99 12.49 -22.20
CA ASP A 296 -19.78 13.28 -20.99
C ASP A 296 -18.29 13.34 -20.61
N LEU A 297 -17.56 12.20 -20.72
CA LEU A 297 -16.12 12.14 -20.49
C LEU A 297 -15.32 12.99 -21.49
N ILE A 298 -15.70 13.02 -22.77
CA ILE A 298 -15.08 13.87 -23.79
C ILE A 298 -15.16 15.36 -23.42
N GLU A 299 -16.24 15.77 -22.75
CA GLU A 299 -16.45 17.16 -22.32
C GLU A 299 -15.75 17.47 -21.01
N LEU A 300 -15.81 16.55 -20.02
CA LEU A 300 -15.32 16.77 -18.66
C LEU A 300 -13.81 16.45 -18.49
N ASP A 301 -13.26 15.59 -19.35
CA ASP A 301 -11.85 15.20 -19.37
C ASP A 301 -11.26 15.33 -20.78
N PRO A 302 -11.08 16.57 -21.27
CA PRO A 302 -10.65 16.84 -22.63
C PRO A 302 -9.21 16.39 -22.93
N ASP A 303 -8.37 16.16 -21.93
CA ASP A 303 -7.00 15.68 -22.11
C ASP A 303 -6.97 14.23 -22.62
N ASN A 304 -7.97 13.42 -22.28
CA ASN A 304 -8.13 12.03 -22.73
C ASN A 304 -9.18 11.85 -23.84
N ARG A 305 -9.61 12.93 -24.50
CA ARG A 305 -10.64 12.94 -25.54
C ARG A 305 -10.47 11.85 -26.60
N GLU A 306 -9.27 11.72 -27.18
CA GLU A 306 -9.01 10.75 -28.26
C GLU A 306 -9.24 9.32 -27.83
N THR A 307 -8.97 9.00 -26.56
CA THR A 307 -9.21 7.68 -25.97
C THR A 307 -10.71 7.38 -25.91
N TYR A 308 -11.52 8.33 -25.47
CA TYR A 308 -12.98 8.17 -25.39
C TYR A 308 -13.66 8.14 -26.77
N GLU A 309 -13.16 8.92 -27.74
CA GLU A 309 -13.64 8.89 -29.15
C GLU A 309 -13.37 7.51 -29.79
N ARG A 310 -12.23 6.87 -29.49
CA ARG A 310 -11.99 5.49 -29.92
C ARG A 310 -13.02 4.51 -29.33
N GLY A 311 -13.37 4.65 -28.06
CA GLY A 311 -14.40 3.85 -27.40
C GLY A 311 -15.77 4.00 -28.07
N LEU A 312 -16.17 5.22 -28.45
CA LEU A 312 -17.42 5.47 -29.19
C LEU A 312 -17.45 4.79 -30.57
N SER A 313 -16.33 4.80 -31.29
CA SER A 313 -16.27 4.15 -32.61
C SER A 313 -16.40 2.64 -32.51
N THR A 314 -15.81 2.02 -31.49
CA THR A 314 -15.88 0.56 -31.25
C THR A 314 -17.27 0.11 -30.81
N SER A 315 -18.01 0.94 -30.05
CA SER A 315 -19.38 0.60 -29.62
C SER A 315 -20.40 0.59 -30.77
N SER A 316 -20.05 1.23 -31.91
CA SER A 316 -20.92 1.40 -33.09
C SER A 316 -20.82 0.23 -34.09
N GLU A 317 -19.81 -0.63 -33.96
CA GLU A 317 -19.63 -1.85 -34.74
C GLU A 317 -20.30 -3.05 -34.03
#